data_74f1a389116f0a934cb4cbbe47af5cf6
#
_entry.id   74f1a389116f0a934cb4cbbe47af5cf6
#
_cell.length_a   1.000
_cell.length_b   1.000
_cell.length_c   1.000
_cell.angle_alpha   90.00
_cell.angle_beta   90.00
_cell.angle_gamma   90.00
#
_symmetry.space_group_name_H-M   'P 1'
#
loop_
_entity.id
_entity.type
_entity.pdbx_description
1 polymer ?
#
loop_
_entity_poly.entity_id
_entity_poly.type
_entity_poly.pdbx_seq_one_letter_code
_entity_poly.pdbx_strand_id
1 'polypeptide(L)'
;MMGTGIKCDLRNLKKFQKELEKLSEQDMDKLLLDCAKQLALELLRQVKQKTPTKTGYLKNSWQVGNVKKQANGYVVEVFNPVEYASFVEHGHYQEVGRFVPAIGKRLVSNYVEGKHMLYLSVQEVENYAYPYIEKQVERLLKKVF
;
A
#
# COMPACT_ATOMS: atom_id res chain seq x y z
N MET A 1 -12.77 -4.76 9.26
CA MET A 1 -12.21 -4.19 8.03
C MET A 1 -10.69 -4.08 8.16
N MET A 2 -9.99 -4.47 7.13
CA MET A 2 -8.54 -4.42 7.08
C MET A 2 -8.11 -3.24 6.21
N GLY A 3 -7.19 -2.44 6.70
CA GLY A 3 -6.65 -1.33 5.94
C GLY A 3 -5.28 -0.91 6.45
N THR A 4 -4.51 -0.29 5.58
CA THR A 4 -3.25 0.36 5.95
C THR A 4 -3.05 1.59 5.09
N GLY A 5 -2.27 2.54 5.59
CA GLY A 5 -1.88 3.74 4.87
C GLY A 5 -0.38 3.78 4.62
N ILE A 6 0.00 4.29 3.47
CA ILE A 6 1.38 4.70 3.22
C ILE A 6 1.49 6.18 3.55
N LYS A 7 2.35 6.52 4.50
CA LYS A 7 2.77 7.89 4.74
C LYS A 7 3.97 8.21 3.88
N CYS A 8 3.84 9.20 3.01
CA CYS A 8 4.99 9.79 2.35
C CYS A 8 5.63 10.79 3.30
N ASP A 9 6.56 10.31 4.14
CA ASP A 9 7.32 11.14 5.05
C ASP A 9 8.62 11.57 4.38
N LEU A 10 8.74 12.85 4.10
CA LEU A 10 9.84 13.41 3.34
C LEU A 10 10.95 14.01 4.21
N ARG A 11 10.90 13.81 5.54
CA ARG A 11 11.98 14.28 6.41
C ARG A 11 13.33 13.69 6.02
N ASN A 12 13.34 12.47 5.48
CA ASN A 12 14.56 11.82 5.01
C ASN A 12 15.15 12.45 3.74
N LEU A 13 14.42 13.36 3.09
CA LEU A 13 14.89 14.08 1.91
C LEU A 13 15.57 15.42 2.24
N LYS A 14 15.92 15.65 3.49
CA LYS A 14 16.61 16.91 3.91
C LYS A 14 17.87 17.20 3.12
N LYS A 15 18.57 16.17 2.63
CA LYS A 15 19.74 16.37 1.77
C LYS A 15 19.44 17.13 0.48
N PHE A 16 18.18 17.10 0.03
CA PHE A 16 17.72 17.84 -1.14
C PHE A 16 17.16 19.21 -0.78
N GLN A 17 17.04 19.53 0.51
CA GLN A 17 16.34 20.72 0.97
C GLN A 17 16.90 22.02 0.39
N LYS A 18 18.22 22.16 0.32
CA LYS A 18 18.86 23.35 -0.26
C LYS A 18 18.52 23.53 -1.73
N GLU A 19 18.46 22.44 -2.48
CA GLU A 19 18.08 22.47 -3.89
C GLU A 19 16.58 22.74 -4.04
N LEU A 20 15.78 22.18 -3.13
CA LEU A 20 14.33 22.35 -3.10
C LEU A 20 13.89 23.75 -2.69
N GLU A 21 14.69 24.48 -1.91
CA GLU A 21 14.44 25.88 -1.56
C GLU A 21 14.31 26.80 -2.77
N LYS A 22 14.90 26.39 -3.91
CA LYS A 22 14.81 27.12 -5.17
C LYS A 22 13.52 26.87 -5.91
N LEU A 23 12.74 25.87 -5.50
CA LEU A 23 11.44 25.55 -6.09
C LEU A 23 10.33 26.27 -5.35
N SER A 24 9.26 26.60 -6.06
CA SER A 24 8.09 27.14 -5.39
C SER A 24 7.47 26.08 -4.49
N GLU A 25 6.83 26.52 -3.41
CA GLU A 25 6.11 25.66 -2.50
C GLU A 25 5.01 24.86 -3.22
N GLN A 26 4.38 25.44 -4.23
CA GLN A 26 3.38 24.79 -5.07
C GLN A 26 3.95 23.65 -5.90
N ASP A 27 5.15 23.84 -6.49
CA ASP A 27 5.80 22.79 -7.29
C ASP A 27 6.19 21.60 -6.42
N MET A 28 6.68 21.87 -5.23
CA MET A 28 6.98 20.83 -4.24
C MET A 28 5.73 20.07 -3.84
N ASP A 29 4.68 20.79 -3.50
CA ASP A 29 3.42 20.20 -3.05
C ASP A 29 2.82 19.28 -4.12
N LYS A 30 2.83 19.75 -5.37
CA LYS A 30 2.38 18.96 -6.52
C LYS A 30 3.22 17.69 -6.71
N LEU A 31 4.54 17.81 -6.61
CA LEU A 31 5.44 16.66 -6.72
C LEU A 31 5.14 15.61 -5.67
N LEU A 32 4.99 16.03 -4.42
CA LEU A 32 4.70 15.13 -3.31
C LEU A 32 3.35 14.45 -3.45
N LEU A 33 2.35 15.19 -3.89
CA LEU A 33 1.02 14.65 -4.14
C LEU A 33 1.05 13.58 -5.25
N ASP A 34 1.74 13.87 -6.35
CA ASP A 34 1.86 12.93 -7.47
C ASP A 34 2.64 11.67 -7.05
N CYS A 35 3.70 11.82 -6.27
CA CYS A 35 4.45 10.69 -5.73
C CYS A 35 3.57 9.82 -4.81
N ALA A 36 2.79 10.43 -3.92
CA ALA A 36 1.89 9.71 -3.03
C ALA A 36 0.87 8.89 -3.83
N LYS A 37 0.28 9.47 -4.86
CA LYS A 37 -0.66 8.77 -5.74
C LYS A 37 -0.02 7.59 -6.46
N GLN A 38 1.17 7.78 -7.01
CA GLN A 38 1.86 6.73 -7.75
C GLN A 38 2.29 5.58 -6.83
N LEU A 39 2.79 5.89 -5.64
CA LEU A 39 3.14 4.87 -4.66
C LEU A 39 1.92 4.09 -4.18
N ALA A 40 0.78 4.75 -4.01
CA ALA A 40 -0.47 4.08 -3.65
C ALA A 40 -0.96 3.13 -4.76
N LEU A 41 -0.84 3.53 -6.02
CA LEU A 41 -1.19 2.68 -7.16
C LEU A 41 -0.24 1.47 -7.26
N GLU A 42 1.05 1.67 -7.00
CA GLU A 42 2.01 0.56 -6.97
C GLU A 42 1.69 -0.40 -5.83
N LEU A 43 1.33 0.11 -4.65
CA LEU A 43 0.89 -0.74 -3.55
C LEU A 43 -0.36 -1.55 -3.92
N LEU A 44 -1.33 -0.91 -4.56
CA LEU A 44 -2.54 -1.57 -5.04
C LEU A 44 -2.20 -2.71 -5.99
N ARG A 45 -1.31 -2.47 -6.93
CA ARG A 45 -0.85 -3.48 -7.89
C ARG A 45 -0.18 -4.67 -7.17
N GLN A 46 0.74 -4.37 -6.26
CA GLN A 46 1.46 -5.37 -5.49
C GLN A 46 0.53 -6.23 -4.64
N VAL A 47 -0.39 -5.61 -3.93
CA VAL A 47 -1.31 -6.33 -3.05
C VAL A 47 -2.28 -7.20 -3.85
N LYS A 48 -2.72 -6.74 -5.00
CA LYS A 48 -3.56 -7.55 -5.90
C LYS A 48 -2.82 -8.79 -6.40
N GLN A 49 -1.54 -8.65 -6.76
CA GLN A 49 -0.72 -9.77 -7.21
C GLN A 49 -0.55 -10.84 -6.12
N LYS A 50 -0.45 -10.42 -4.87
CA LYS A 50 -0.24 -11.33 -3.73
C LYS A 50 -1.54 -11.92 -3.18
N THR A 51 -2.68 -11.40 -3.60
CA THR A 51 -3.99 -11.86 -3.12
C THR A 51 -4.37 -13.18 -3.78
N PRO A 52 -4.82 -14.21 -3.02
CA PRO A 52 -5.33 -15.43 -3.60
C PRO A 52 -6.51 -15.16 -4.55
N THR A 53 -6.52 -15.83 -5.70
CA THR A 53 -7.46 -15.53 -6.79
C THR A 53 -8.56 -16.56 -6.97
N LYS A 54 -8.87 -17.33 -5.92
CA LYS A 54 -9.84 -18.44 -6.01
C LYS A 54 -11.18 -18.05 -6.63
N THR A 55 -11.71 -16.86 -6.27
CA THR A 55 -12.94 -16.31 -6.86
C THR A 55 -12.73 -14.94 -7.52
N GLY A 56 -11.55 -14.34 -7.31
CA GLY A 56 -11.26 -12.98 -7.72
C GLY A 56 -11.94 -11.90 -6.89
N TYR A 57 -12.88 -12.25 -6.03
CA TYR A 57 -13.65 -11.28 -5.25
C TYR A 57 -12.76 -10.49 -4.28
N LEU A 58 -11.94 -11.17 -3.49
CA LEU A 58 -11.02 -10.52 -2.55
C LEU A 58 -10.02 -9.63 -3.30
N LYS A 59 -9.41 -10.16 -4.36
CA LYS A 59 -8.45 -9.44 -5.18
C LYS A 59 -9.04 -8.16 -5.76
N ASN A 60 -10.25 -8.24 -6.31
CA ASN A 60 -10.90 -7.11 -6.96
C ASN A 60 -11.50 -6.10 -5.99
N SER A 61 -11.55 -6.43 -4.71
CA SER A 61 -12.11 -5.56 -3.67
C SER A 61 -11.09 -4.63 -3.03
N TRP A 62 -9.82 -4.73 -3.38
CA TRP A 62 -8.81 -3.77 -2.94
C TRP A 62 -9.09 -2.39 -3.49
N GLN A 63 -9.01 -1.38 -2.61
CA GLN A 63 -9.36 0.00 -2.93
C GLN A 63 -8.30 0.96 -2.43
N VAL A 64 -8.17 2.08 -3.13
CA VAL A 64 -7.33 3.21 -2.73
C VAL A 64 -8.24 4.34 -2.31
N GLY A 65 -8.04 4.87 -1.11
CA GLY A 65 -8.77 6.03 -0.62
C GLY A 65 -8.25 7.34 -1.21
N ASN A 66 -8.84 8.43 -0.78
CA ASN A 66 -8.42 9.76 -1.18
C ASN A 66 -7.09 10.14 -0.52
N VAL A 67 -6.26 10.87 -1.24
CA VAL A 67 -5.02 11.42 -0.67
C VAL A 67 -5.38 12.54 0.30
N LYS A 68 -4.81 12.49 1.50
CA LYS A 68 -5.00 13.51 2.53
C LYS A 68 -3.68 14.18 2.84
N LYS A 69 -3.70 15.51 2.86
CA LYS A 69 -2.54 16.29 3.27
C LYS A 69 -2.45 16.34 4.79
N GLN A 70 -1.25 16.10 5.31
CA GLN A 70 -0.94 16.25 6.73
C GLN A 70 0.27 17.17 6.91
N ALA A 71 0.53 17.61 8.14
CA ALA A 71 1.63 18.53 8.45
C ALA A 71 3.00 18.03 7.95
N ASN A 72 3.23 16.71 7.95
CA ASN A 72 4.50 16.09 7.60
C ASN A 72 4.49 15.39 6.21
N GLY A 73 3.47 15.60 5.41
CA GLY A 73 3.38 14.97 4.09
C GLY A 73 1.97 14.57 3.70
N TYR A 74 1.87 13.51 2.92
CA TYR A 74 0.61 13.01 2.40
C TYR A 74 0.35 11.59 2.90
N VAL A 75 -0.91 11.26 3.12
CA VAL A 75 -1.36 9.92 3.51
C VAL A 75 -2.38 9.42 2.50
N VAL A 76 -2.17 8.21 2.02
CA VAL A 76 -3.11 7.50 1.16
C VAL A 76 -3.38 6.14 1.80
N GLU A 77 -4.64 5.79 1.94
CA GLU A 77 -5.04 4.49 2.49
C GLU A 77 -5.32 3.50 1.36
N VAL A 78 -4.74 2.30 1.47
CA VAL A 78 -5.08 1.15 0.63
C VAL A 78 -5.73 0.12 1.55
N PHE A 79 -6.93 -0.30 1.23
CA PHE A 79 -7.72 -1.16 2.11
C PHE A 79 -8.57 -2.14 1.33
N ASN A 80 -9.05 -3.16 2.04
CA ASN A 80 -10.00 -4.13 1.52
C ASN A 80 -11.20 -4.22 2.45
N PRO A 81 -12.42 -3.88 2.00
CA PRO A 81 -13.61 -3.88 2.83
C PRO A 81 -14.23 -5.27 3.07
N VAL A 82 -13.69 -6.31 2.44
CA VAL A 82 -14.22 -7.67 2.59
C VAL A 82 -14.01 -8.16 4.02
N GLU A 83 -15.06 -8.71 4.62
CA GLU A 83 -15.04 -9.12 6.03
C GLU A 83 -13.96 -10.13 6.37
N TYR A 84 -13.69 -11.09 5.49
CA TYR A 84 -12.68 -12.10 5.71
C TYR A 84 -11.25 -11.69 5.29
N ALA A 85 -11.05 -10.48 4.82
CA ALA A 85 -9.74 -10.01 4.36
C ALA A 85 -8.68 -10.09 5.46
N SER A 86 -9.03 -9.73 6.69
CA SER A 86 -8.12 -9.81 7.83
C SER A 86 -7.69 -11.24 8.16
N PHE A 87 -8.57 -12.21 7.98
CA PHE A 87 -8.24 -13.63 8.17
C PHE A 87 -7.24 -14.12 7.12
N VAL A 88 -7.37 -13.67 5.88
CA VAL A 88 -6.42 -14.01 4.82
C VAL A 88 -5.08 -13.35 5.07
N GLU A 89 -5.06 -12.09 5.54
CA GLU A 89 -3.82 -11.35 5.85
C GLU A 89 -3.06 -11.98 7.00
N HIS A 90 -3.73 -12.20 8.13
CA HIS A 90 -3.09 -12.55 9.41
C HIS A 90 -3.16 -14.04 9.74
N GLY A 91 -3.96 -14.79 9.02
CA GLY A 91 -4.28 -16.16 9.39
C GLY A 91 -5.40 -16.22 10.44
N HIS A 92 -5.90 -17.40 10.69
CA HIS A 92 -6.99 -17.60 11.65
C HIS A 92 -7.05 -19.02 12.16
N TYR A 93 -7.62 -19.17 13.35
CA TYR A 93 -7.97 -20.48 13.90
C TYR A 93 -9.31 -20.94 13.33
N GLN A 94 -9.44 -22.24 13.16
CA GLN A 94 -10.67 -22.85 12.69
C GLN A 94 -10.92 -24.18 13.41
N GLU A 95 -12.18 -24.60 13.44
CA GLU A 95 -12.60 -25.84 14.08
C GLU A 95 -12.29 -27.02 13.16
N VAL A 96 -11.42 -27.92 13.62
CA VAL A 96 -11.09 -29.16 12.89
C VAL A 96 -12.31 -30.07 12.82
N GLY A 97 -12.57 -30.62 11.64
CA GLY A 97 -13.73 -31.49 11.38
C GLY A 97 -15.01 -30.75 11.03
N ARG A 98 -15.02 -29.41 11.09
CA ARG A 98 -16.18 -28.62 10.68
C ARG A 98 -16.42 -28.79 9.19
N PHE A 99 -17.65 -29.10 8.81
CA PHE A 99 -18.05 -29.18 7.42
C PHE A 99 -18.29 -27.76 6.85
N VAL A 100 -17.72 -27.49 5.71
CA VAL A 100 -17.89 -26.21 5.01
C VAL A 100 -18.66 -26.46 3.72
N PRO A 101 -19.97 -26.12 3.67
CA PRO A 101 -20.81 -26.38 2.49
C PRO A 101 -20.29 -25.75 1.20
N ALA A 102 -19.68 -24.57 1.30
CA ALA A 102 -19.18 -23.82 0.13
C ALA A 102 -18.11 -24.62 -0.64
N ILE A 103 -17.30 -25.44 0.02
CA ILE A 103 -16.25 -26.24 -0.59
C ILE A 103 -16.57 -27.76 -0.55
N GLY A 104 -17.65 -28.16 0.11
CA GLY A 104 -18.06 -29.57 0.23
C GLY A 104 -17.09 -30.45 1.01
N LYS A 105 -16.26 -29.87 1.88
CA LYS A 105 -15.20 -30.57 2.62
C LYS A 105 -15.20 -30.20 4.10
N ARG A 106 -14.57 -31.05 4.88
CA ARG A 106 -14.34 -30.79 6.31
C ARG A 106 -12.97 -30.13 6.50
N LEU A 107 -12.86 -29.26 7.50
CA LEU A 107 -11.62 -28.61 7.86
C LEU A 107 -10.66 -29.61 8.51
N VAL A 108 -9.41 -29.63 8.06
CA VAL A 108 -8.40 -30.59 8.53
C VAL A 108 -7.33 -29.96 9.41
N SER A 109 -7.23 -28.64 9.42
CA SER A 109 -6.25 -27.90 10.22
C SER A 109 -6.95 -26.98 11.19
N ASN A 110 -6.40 -26.82 12.39
CA ASN A 110 -6.92 -25.89 13.38
C ASN A 110 -6.43 -24.45 13.16
N TYR A 111 -5.45 -24.24 12.30
CA TYR A 111 -4.92 -22.93 11.98
C TYR A 111 -4.62 -22.81 10.48
N VAL A 112 -4.96 -21.68 9.93
CA VAL A 112 -4.63 -21.32 8.55
C VAL A 112 -3.66 -20.15 8.59
N GLU A 113 -2.49 -20.32 7.98
CA GLU A 113 -1.49 -19.26 7.91
C GLU A 113 -1.97 -18.08 7.07
N GLY A 114 -1.62 -16.88 7.53
CA GLY A 114 -1.86 -15.66 6.78
C GLY A 114 -0.99 -15.55 5.54
N LYS A 115 -1.53 -14.90 4.53
CA LYS A 115 -0.81 -14.66 3.27
C LYS A 115 0.03 -13.39 3.30
N HIS A 116 -0.18 -12.53 4.29
CA HIS A 116 0.54 -11.27 4.46
C HIS A 116 0.62 -10.43 3.18
N MET A 117 -0.47 -10.44 2.40
CA MET A 117 -0.55 -9.73 1.11
C MET A 117 -0.22 -8.25 1.25
N LEU A 118 -0.80 -7.62 2.26
CA LEU A 118 -0.62 -6.19 2.51
C LEU A 118 0.73 -5.91 3.13
N TYR A 119 1.11 -6.64 4.17
CA TYR A 119 2.38 -6.46 4.86
C TYR A 119 3.58 -6.57 3.90
N LEU A 120 3.62 -7.64 3.10
CA LEU A 120 4.70 -7.87 2.13
C LEU A 120 4.71 -6.80 1.04
N SER A 121 3.53 -6.39 0.59
CA SER A 121 3.42 -5.34 -0.43
C SER A 121 3.89 -3.99 0.09
N VAL A 122 3.55 -3.64 1.32
CA VAL A 122 4.03 -2.41 1.97
C VAL A 122 5.55 -2.41 2.08
N GLN A 123 6.15 -3.53 2.49
CA GLN A 123 7.62 -3.64 2.56
C GLN A 123 8.27 -3.42 1.20
N GLU A 124 7.75 -4.02 0.14
CA GLU A 124 8.30 -3.84 -1.21
C GLU A 124 8.17 -2.40 -1.69
N VAL A 125 7.02 -1.76 -1.44
CA VAL A 125 6.81 -0.37 -1.83
C VAL A 125 7.70 0.57 -1.02
N GLU A 126 7.90 0.33 0.27
CA GLU A 126 8.82 1.13 1.09
C GLU A 126 10.25 1.09 0.56
N ASN A 127 10.73 -0.08 0.14
CA ASN A 127 12.05 -0.22 -0.45
C ASN A 127 12.19 0.53 -1.78
N TYR A 128 11.11 0.62 -2.52
CA TYR A 128 11.05 1.31 -3.81
C TYR A 128 10.83 2.82 -3.67
N ALA A 129 10.15 3.25 -2.61
CA ALA A 129 9.63 4.61 -2.47
C ALA A 129 10.73 5.67 -2.48
N TYR A 130 11.78 5.50 -1.71
CA TYR A 130 12.85 6.49 -1.59
C TYR A 130 13.58 6.73 -2.92
N PRO A 131 14.09 5.68 -3.61
CA PRO A 131 14.70 5.87 -4.92
C PRO A 131 13.75 6.49 -5.95
N TYR A 132 12.47 6.13 -5.90
CA TYR A 132 11.47 6.68 -6.80
C TYR A 132 11.27 8.19 -6.57
N ILE A 133 11.10 8.61 -5.32
CA ILE A 133 10.93 10.03 -4.98
C ILE A 133 12.19 10.82 -5.35
N GLU A 134 13.35 10.29 -5.04
CA GLU A 134 14.64 10.90 -5.38
C GLU A 134 14.74 11.17 -6.89
N LYS A 135 14.37 10.20 -7.70
CA LYS A 135 14.37 10.32 -9.15
C LYS A 135 13.40 11.40 -9.65
N GLN A 136 12.22 11.49 -9.04
CA GLN A 136 11.25 12.52 -9.41
C GLN A 136 11.73 13.92 -9.02
N VAL A 137 12.37 14.06 -7.87
CA VAL A 137 12.99 15.32 -7.44
C VAL A 137 14.09 15.75 -8.41
N GLU A 138 14.97 14.83 -8.81
CA GLU A 138 16.02 15.12 -9.80
C GLU A 138 15.46 15.58 -11.13
N ARG A 139 14.39 14.94 -11.62
CA ARG A 139 13.71 15.33 -12.85
C ARG A 139 13.14 16.73 -12.76
N LEU A 140 12.53 17.08 -11.64
CA LEU A 140 11.98 18.41 -11.42
C LEU A 140 13.08 19.46 -11.40
N LEU A 141 14.19 19.19 -10.71
CA LEU A 141 15.34 20.10 -10.65
C LEU A 141 15.93 20.35 -12.04
N LYS A 142 16.10 19.30 -12.84
CA LYS A 142 16.60 19.45 -14.23
C LYS A 142 15.67 20.27 -15.11
N LYS A 143 14.37 20.20 -14.86
CA LYS A 143 13.37 20.93 -15.64
C LYS A 143 13.35 22.41 -15.28
N VAL A 144 13.67 22.77 -14.04
CA VAL A 144 13.68 24.14 -13.53
C VAL A 144 15.05 24.81 -13.72
N PHE A 145 16.10 24.03 -13.71
CA PHE A 145 17.49 24.48 -13.90
C PHE A 145 18.12 23.83 -15.13
#